data_0848a5194df1dadba21de1262bd1d49d
#
_entry.id   0848a5194df1dadba21de1262bd1d49d
#
_cell.length_a   1.000
_cell.length_b   1.000
_cell.length_c   1.000
_cell.angle_alpha   90.00
_cell.angle_beta   90.00
_cell.angle_gamma   90.00
#
_symmetry.space_group_name_H-M   'P 1'
#
loop_
_entity.id
_entity.type
_entity.pdbx_description
1 polymer ?
#
loop_
_entity_poly.entity_id
_entity_poly.type
_entity_poly.pdbx_seq_one_letter_code
_entity_poly.pdbx_strand_id
1 'polypeptide(L)'
;YRLGSIGVGSFLDDLRALGHKLKLPCKKPDPDKEFLALDKVSFSVSEGEAFGIIGHNGAGKSTLLKILSRITEPTGGQAIIRGKVSSLLEVGTGFSGEMTGRENIYLNGSIYGLNRKEIDEQFESIVEFAHVGKFIDTPVKRYSSGMFVRLAFAVAAHLKPDVLIVDEVLAVGDLGFQKKCMKKMQKITTGGMTILFVSHNLQMIRQLCSKCMLLEKGKVISIGKTSDILSQY
;
A
#
# COMPACT_ATOMS: atom_id res chain seq x y z
N TYR A 1 3.38 -11.98 -14.61
CA TYR A 1 2.00 -12.11 -14.11
C TYR A 1 1.20 -12.90 -15.14
N ARG A 2 0.80 -14.13 -14.81
CA ARG A 2 -0.20 -14.86 -15.60
C ARG A 2 -1.56 -14.37 -15.15
N LEU A 3 -2.38 -13.87 -16.07
CA LEU A 3 -3.79 -13.59 -15.81
C LEU A 3 -4.49 -14.95 -15.59
N GLY A 4 -4.49 -15.42 -14.35
CA GLY A 4 -5.39 -16.45 -13.88
C GLY A 4 -6.75 -15.83 -13.67
N SER A 5 -7.83 -16.48 -14.12
CA SER A 5 -9.20 -16.08 -13.82
C SER A 5 -9.37 -15.95 -12.30
N ILE A 6 -9.84 -14.78 -11.84
CA ILE A 6 -10.22 -14.56 -10.44
C ILE A 6 -11.42 -15.47 -10.18
N GLY A 7 -11.19 -16.61 -9.51
CA GLY A 7 -12.24 -17.52 -9.10
C GLY A 7 -12.87 -17.01 -7.81
N VAL A 8 -14.17 -16.78 -7.82
CA VAL A 8 -14.97 -16.68 -6.61
C VAL A 8 -14.92 -18.06 -5.95
N GLY A 9 -14.23 -18.16 -4.82
CA GLY A 9 -14.00 -19.42 -4.11
C GLY A 9 -15.28 -20.09 -3.64
N SER A 10 -15.22 -21.40 -3.52
CA SER A 10 -16.16 -22.38 -2.96
C SER A 10 -17.08 -23.06 -3.97
N PHE A 11 -17.91 -22.37 -4.73
CA PHE A 11 -18.85 -23.04 -5.64
C PHE A 11 -18.17 -23.58 -6.91
N LEU A 12 -17.08 -22.95 -7.36
CA LEU A 12 -16.31 -23.38 -8.54
C LEU A 12 -15.33 -24.52 -8.22
N ASP A 13 -14.92 -24.69 -6.98
CA ASP A 13 -14.05 -25.79 -6.58
C ASP A 13 -14.84 -27.10 -6.49
N ASP A 14 -16.11 -27.04 -6.07
CA ASP A 14 -17.03 -28.19 -6.12
C ASP A 14 -17.39 -28.58 -7.57
N LEU A 15 -17.55 -27.62 -8.46
CA LEU A 15 -17.74 -27.87 -9.89
C LEU A 15 -16.48 -28.40 -10.57
N ARG A 16 -15.28 -28.04 -10.11
CA ARG A 16 -14.01 -28.62 -10.59
C ARG A 16 -13.84 -30.07 -10.14
N ALA A 17 -14.27 -30.41 -8.92
CA ALA A 17 -14.26 -31.80 -8.43
C ALA A 17 -15.21 -32.69 -9.24
N LEU A 18 -16.36 -32.16 -9.71
CA LEU A 18 -17.25 -32.84 -10.63
C LEU A 18 -16.69 -32.91 -12.06
N GLY A 19 -15.97 -31.88 -12.51
CA GLY A 19 -15.38 -31.78 -13.83
C GLY A 19 -14.22 -32.77 -14.08
N HIS A 20 -13.58 -33.28 -13.00
CA HIS A 20 -12.58 -34.33 -13.12
C HIS A 20 -13.15 -35.69 -13.60
N LYS A 21 -14.46 -35.88 -13.48
CA LYS A 21 -15.15 -37.05 -14.05
C LYS A 21 -15.61 -36.85 -15.51
N LEU A 22 -15.72 -35.63 -15.95
CA LEU A 22 -15.99 -35.27 -17.34
C LEU A 22 -14.68 -34.74 -17.93
N LYS A 23 -13.98 -35.52 -18.73
CA LYS A 23 -12.74 -35.16 -19.47
C LYS A 23 -12.99 -33.94 -20.38
N LEU A 24 -13.24 -32.77 -19.79
CA LEU A 24 -13.25 -31.52 -20.52
C LEU A 24 -11.79 -31.14 -20.81
N PRO A 25 -11.41 -30.88 -22.06
CA PRO A 25 -10.05 -30.50 -22.38
C PRO A 25 -9.72 -29.20 -21.67
N CYS A 26 -8.84 -29.26 -20.69
CA CYS A 26 -8.23 -28.07 -20.10
C CYS A 26 -7.50 -27.34 -21.24
N LYS A 27 -8.06 -26.23 -21.73
CA LYS A 27 -7.33 -25.39 -22.69
C LYS A 27 -6.02 -24.98 -22.04
N LYS A 28 -4.91 -25.46 -22.58
CA LYS A 28 -3.59 -24.96 -22.19
C LYS A 28 -3.60 -23.44 -22.36
N PRO A 29 -3.06 -22.66 -21.40
CA PRO A 29 -2.94 -21.23 -21.58
C PRO A 29 -2.19 -20.96 -22.89
N ASP A 30 -2.78 -20.08 -23.69
CA ASP A 30 -2.26 -19.67 -24.99
C ASP A 30 -0.95 -18.89 -24.71
N PRO A 31 0.22 -19.37 -25.16
CA PRO A 31 1.49 -18.70 -24.89
C PRO A 31 1.55 -17.27 -25.46
N ASP A 32 0.72 -16.93 -26.45
CA ASP A 32 0.62 -15.58 -27.03
C ASP A 32 -0.20 -14.60 -26.18
N LYS A 33 -0.71 -15.02 -25.01
CA LYS A 33 -1.47 -14.19 -24.06
C LYS A 33 -0.70 -13.85 -22.79
N GLU A 34 0.60 -14.05 -22.74
CA GLU A 34 1.42 -13.60 -21.60
C GLU A 34 1.57 -12.08 -21.65
N PHE A 35 0.97 -11.41 -20.69
CA PHE A 35 1.08 -9.96 -20.49
C PHE A 35 2.11 -9.69 -19.38
N LEU A 36 3.18 -8.97 -19.72
CA LEU A 36 4.14 -8.47 -18.73
C LEU A 36 3.60 -7.21 -18.07
N ALA A 37 3.19 -7.31 -16.83
CA ALA A 37 2.74 -6.16 -16.05
C ALA A 37 3.90 -5.17 -15.75
N LEU A 38 5.13 -5.67 -15.69
CA LEU A 38 6.37 -4.90 -15.59
C LEU A 38 7.39 -5.52 -16.53
N ASP A 39 8.07 -4.70 -17.32
CA ASP A 39 9.09 -5.12 -18.28
C ASP A 39 10.39 -4.36 -18.01
N LYS A 40 11.38 -5.05 -17.45
CA LYS A 40 12.73 -4.54 -17.17
C LYS A 40 12.77 -3.23 -16.38
N VAL A 41 11.90 -3.11 -15.37
CA VAL A 41 11.87 -1.96 -14.47
C VAL A 41 13.10 -2.00 -13.57
N SER A 42 13.91 -0.94 -13.61
CA SER A 42 15.11 -0.79 -12.77
C SER A 42 15.19 0.63 -12.23
N PHE A 43 15.32 0.78 -10.91
CA PHE A 43 15.52 2.05 -10.24
C PHE A 43 16.13 1.85 -8.86
N SER A 44 16.63 2.92 -8.26
CA SER A 44 17.12 2.93 -6.89
C SER A 44 16.59 4.14 -6.14
N VAL A 45 16.37 3.98 -4.84
CA VAL A 45 15.92 5.03 -3.92
C VAL A 45 16.92 5.08 -2.77
N SER A 46 17.37 6.26 -2.43
CA SER A 46 18.31 6.48 -1.34
C SER A 46 17.59 6.44 0.01
N GLU A 47 18.32 6.12 1.07
CA GLU A 47 17.81 6.24 2.43
C GLU A 47 17.40 7.69 2.73
N GLY A 48 16.24 7.85 3.40
CA GLY A 48 15.68 9.16 3.69
C GLY A 48 15.05 9.89 2.50
N GLU A 49 14.99 9.27 1.33
CA GLU A 49 14.42 9.88 0.13
C GLU A 49 12.91 9.64 0.05
N ALA A 50 12.15 10.70 -0.27
CA ALA A 50 10.77 10.59 -0.69
C ALA A 50 10.71 10.51 -2.22
N PHE A 51 10.35 9.34 -2.74
CA PHE A 51 10.36 9.01 -4.15
C PHE A 51 8.95 8.77 -4.68
N GLY A 52 8.58 9.47 -5.76
CA GLY A 52 7.27 9.35 -6.39
C GLY A 52 7.26 8.32 -7.53
N ILE A 53 6.18 7.58 -7.67
CA ILE A 53 5.92 6.71 -8.82
C ILE A 53 4.61 7.14 -9.44
N ILE A 54 4.67 7.69 -10.64
CA ILE A 54 3.51 8.20 -11.38
C ILE A 54 3.29 7.39 -12.65
N GLY A 55 2.08 7.44 -13.17
CA GLY A 55 1.70 6.76 -14.41
C GLY A 55 0.20 6.55 -14.48
N HIS A 56 -0.33 6.36 -15.68
CA HIS A 56 -1.75 6.11 -15.92
C HIS A 56 -2.24 4.80 -15.28
N ASN A 57 -3.56 4.62 -15.25
CA ASN A 57 -4.15 3.35 -14.85
C ASN A 57 -3.68 2.23 -15.79
N GLY A 58 -3.29 1.08 -15.21
CA GLY A 58 -2.70 -0.02 -15.98
C GLY A 58 -1.21 0.12 -16.28
N ALA A 59 -0.52 1.18 -15.83
CA ALA A 59 0.92 1.34 -16.04
C ALA A 59 1.81 0.31 -15.32
N GLY A 60 1.26 -0.48 -14.38
CA GLY A 60 2.00 -1.47 -13.61
C GLY A 60 2.28 -1.05 -12.16
N LYS A 61 1.84 0.14 -11.72
CA LYS A 61 2.10 0.68 -10.37
C LYS A 61 1.73 -0.28 -9.25
N SER A 62 0.50 -0.80 -9.26
CA SER A 62 0.03 -1.73 -8.21
C SER A 62 0.80 -3.06 -8.21
N THR A 63 1.24 -3.53 -9.37
CA THR A 63 2.10 -4.72 -9.46
C THR A 63 3.47 -4.44 -8.85
N LEU A 64 4.06 -3.28 -9.16
CA LEU A 64 5.33 -2.87 -8.57
C LEU A 64 5.24 -2.76 -7.05
N LEU A 65 4.16 -2.15 -6.53
CA LEU A 65 3.93 -2.06 -5.08
C LEU A 65 3.82 -3.42 -4.41
N LYS A 66 3.09 -4.37 -5.01
CA LYS A 66 2.96 -5.73 -4.48
C LYS A 66 4.31 -6.45 -4.41
N ILE A 67 5.19 -6.23 -5.38
CA ILE A 67 6.55 -6.78 -5.36
C ILE A 67 7.37 -6.11 -4.26
N LEU A 68 7.34 -4.79 -4.15
CA LEU A 68 8.09 -4.06 -3.12
C LEU A 68 7.58 -4.35 -1.70
N SER A 69 6.27 -4.58 -1.54
CA SER A 69 5.66 -5.03 -0.27
C SER A 69 5.84 -6.54 0.00
N ARG A 70 6.55 -7.28 -0.86
CA ARG A 70 6.77 -8.74 -0.76
C ARG A 70 5.49 -9.57 -0.76
N ILE A 71 4.39 -9.02 -1.28
CA ILE A 71 3.12 -9.75 -1.46
C ILE A 71 3.22 -10.71 -2.65
N THR A 72 4.01 -10.33 -3.66
CA THR A 72 4.22 -11.13 -4.89
C THR A 72 5.68 -11.10 -5.26
N GLU A 73 6.23 -12.24 -5.64
CA GLU A 73 7.58 -12.33 -6.18
C GLU A 73 7.62 -11.87 -7.65
N PRO A 74 8.69 -11.21 -8.10
CA PRO A 74 8.88 -10.90 -9.51
C PRO A 74 9.14 -12.19 -10.32
N THR A 75 8.61 -12.26 -11.54
CA THR A 75 8.86 -13.40 -12.44
C THR A 75 10.32 -13.49 -12.88
N GLY A 76 11.04 -12.37 -12.85
CA GLY A 76 12.46 -12.28 -13.16
C GLY A 76 13.05 -11.00 -12.56
N GLY A 77 14.38 -10.98 -12.39
CA GLY A 77 15.06 -9.89 -11.69
C GLY A 77 14.96 -10.03 -10.16
N GLN A 78 15.22 -8.95 -9.45
CA GLN A 78 15.18 -8.92 -7.99
C GLN A 78 14.79 -7.53 -7.46
N ALA A 79 14.13 -7.51 -6.31
CA ALA A 79 13.89 -6.30 -5.52
C ALA A 79 14.65 -6.42 -4.19
N ILE A 80 15.60 -5.52 -3.96
CA ILE A 80 16.40 -5.51 -2.73
C ILE A 80 15.93 -4.33 -1.88
N ILE A 81 15.39 -4.60 -0.71
CA ILE A 81 14.98 -3.57 0.26
C ILE A 81 15.69 -3.86 1.58
N ARG A 82 16.37 -2.86 2.09
CA ARG A 82 17.07 -2.94 3.37
C ARG A 82 16.21 -2.33 4.47
N GLY A 83 15.99 -3.10 5.54
CA GLY A 83 15.18 -2.69 6.68
C GLY A 83 13.74 -3.18 6.63
N LYS A 84 12.94 -2.66 7.59
CA LYS A 84 11.52 -2.98 7.75
C LYS A 84 10.69 -2.18 6.77
N VAL A 85 9.83 -2.86 6.00
CA VAL A 85 8.89 -2.24 5.07
C VAL A 85 7.51 -2.23 5.69
N SER A 86 6.85 -1.08 5.64
CA SER A 86 5.42 -0.96 5.93
C SER A 86 4.70 -0.41 4.72
N SER A 87 3.53 -0.96 4.43
CA SER A 87 2.72 -0.54 3.29
C SER A 87 1.37 -0.02 3.76
N LEU A 88 1.01 1.17 3.30
CA LEU A 88 -0.35 1.72 3.47
C LEU A 88 -1.36 1.14 2.46
N LEU A 89 -0.93 0.25 1.55
CA LEU A 89 -1.84 -0.51 0.67
C LEU A 89 -2.87 -1.33 1.44
N GLU A 90 -2.49 -1.74 2.64
CA GLU A 90 -3.25 -2.66 3.48
C GLU A 90 -3.81 -1.95 4.72
N VAL A 91 -4.19 -0.67 4.59
CA VAL A 91 -4.79 0.09 5.69
C VAL A 91 -6.02 -0.65 6.22
N GLY A 92 -5.93 -1.09 7.48
CA GLY A 92 -6.97 -1.89 8.13
C GLY A 92 -6.87 -3.41 7.90
N THR A 93 -5.91 -3.89 7.09
CA THR A 93 -5.59 -5.32 7.05
C THR A 93 -5.04 -5.74 8.41
N GLY A 94 -5.57 -6.83 8.94
CA GLY A 94 -5.25 -7.30 10.29
C GLY A 94 -6.13 -6.69 11.39
N PHE A 95 -7.05 -5.77 11.08
CA PHE A 95 -8.08 -5.36 12.05
C PHE A 95 -9.12 -6.46 12.22
N SER A 96 -9.39 -6.82 13.48
CA SER A 96 -10.49 -7.72 13.84
C SER A 96 -11.73 -6.91 14.16
N GLY A 97 -12.83 -7.17 13.46
CA GLY A 97 -14.11 -6.51 13.70
C GLY A 97 -14.65 -6.68 15.12
N GLU A 98 -14.35 -7.81 15.76
CA GLU A 98 -14.81 -8.14 17.11
C GLU A 98 -14.00 -7.42 18.20
N MET A 99 -12.79 -7.00 17.88
CA MET A 99 -11.91 -6.27 18.80
C MET A 99 -12.25 -4.79 18.82
N THR A 100 -11.99 -4.16 19.97
CA THR A 100 -12.09 -2.70 20.16
C THR A 100 -11.04 -1.95 19.34
N GLY A 101 -11.21 -0.65 19.20
CA GLY A 101 -10.18 0.19 18.58
C GLY A 101 -8.84 0.09 19.31
N ARG A 102 -8.87 0.05 20.65
CA ARG A 102 -7.69 -0.14 21.49
C ARG A 102 -6.96 -1.44 21.17
N GLU A 103 -7.67 -2.56 21.21
CA GLU A 103 -7.10 -3.87 20.93
C GLU A 103 -6.54 -3.96 19.50
N ASN A 104 -7.20 -3.35 18.52
CA ASN A 104 -6.71 -3.30 17.14
C ASN A 104 -5.44 -2.45 17.01
N ILE A 105 -5.25 -1.38 17.78
CA ILE A 105 -3.99 -0.63 17.81
C ILE A 105 -2.85 -1.54 18.27
N TYR A 106 -3.02 -2.30 19.36
CA TYR A 106 -1.99 -3.20 19.84
C TYR A 106 -1.74 -4.37 18.88
N LEU A 107 -2.80 -4.97 18.34
CA LEU A 107 -2.70 -6.07 17.37
C LEU A 107 -1.90 -5.63 16.14
N ASN A 108 -2.28 -4.51 15.53
CA ASN A 108 -1.60 -4.01 14.35
C ASN A 108 -0.17 -3.54 14.65
N GLY A 109 0.03 -2.82 15.75
CA GLY A 109 1.38 -2.45 16.17
C GLY A 109 2.30 -3.66 16.28
N SER A 110 1.80 -4.76 16.86
CA SER A 110 2.55 -6.02 16.98
C SER A 110 2.80 -6.70 15.62
N ILE A 111 1.81 -6.69 14.71
CA ILE A 111 1.97 -7.21 13.33
C ILE A 111 3.09 -6.46 12.60
N TYR A 112 3.19 -5.15 12.81
CA TYR A 112 4.26 -4.34 12.24
C TYR A 112 5.58 -4.42 13.01
N GLY A 113 5.66 -5.28 14.03
CA GLY A 113 6.89 -5.58 14.76
C GLY A 113 7.26 -4.58 15.84
N LEU A 114 6.30 -3.78 16.32
CA LEU A 114 6.46 -2.94 17.51
C LEU A 114 6.28 -3.76 18.78
N ASN A 115 7.09 -3.49 19.79
CA ASN A 115 6.84 -4.03 21.12
C ASN A 115 5.79 -3.19 21.87
N ARG A 116 5.28 -3.74 22.98
CA ARG A 116 4.18 -3.11 23.74
C ARG A 116 4.53 -1.69 24.20
N LYS A 117 5.76 -1.46 24.65
CA LYS A 117 6.20 -0.16 25.14
C LYS A 117 6.20 0.89 24.02
N GLU A 118 6.67 0.52 22.83
CA GLU A 118 6.64 1.38 21.65
C GLU A 118 5.22 1.75 21.23
N ILE A 119 4.27 0.80 21.37
CA ILE A 119 2.85 1.05 21.10
C ILE A 119 2.26 1.98 22.17
N ASP A 120 2.55 1.74 23.48
CA ASP A 120 2.09 2.58 24.57
C ASP A 120 2.55 4.05 24.40
N GLU A 121 3.78 4.27 23.98
CA GLU A 121 4.32 5.60 23.70
C GLU A 121 3.60 6.34 22.56
N GLN A 122 3.02 5.62 21.58
CA GLN A 122 2.32 6.19 20.44
C GLN A 122 0.81 6.21 20.60
N PHE A 123 0.27 5.49 21.58
CA PHE A 123 -1.16 5.19 21.71
C PHE A 123 -2.03 6.47 21.71
N GLU A 124 -1.75 7.41 22.60
CA GLU A 124 -2.51 8.66 22.70
C GLU A 124 -2.44 9.48 21.40
N SER A 125 -1.27 9.54 20.78
CA SER A 125 -1.08 10.23 19.50
C SER A 125 -1.89 9.59 18.36
N ILE A 126 -2.00 8.26 18.35
CA ILE A 126 -2.82 7.52 17.39
C ILE A 126 -4.29 7.85 17.59
N VAL A 127 -4.77 7.76 18.84
CA VAL A 127 -6.18 8.01 19.19
C VAL A 127 -6.59 9.44 18.86
N GLU A 128 -5.75 10.41 19.22
CA GLU A 128 -5.97 11.83 18.92
C GLU A 128 -5.97 12.10 17.41
N PHE A 129 -5.02 11.48 16.70
CA PHE A 129 -4.95 11.63 15.25
C PHE A 129 -6.19 11.08 14.56
N ALA A 130 -6.69 9.92 14.97
CA ALA A 130 -7.86 9.28 14.40
C ALA A 130 -9.19 9.95 14.79
N HIS A 131 -9.22 10.77 15.83
CA HIS A 131 -10.43 11.36 16.44
C HIS A 131 -11.47 10.30 16.84
N VAL A 132 -11.04 9.20 17.44
CA VAL A 132 -11.90 8.08 17.87
C VAL A 132 -11.96 7.92 19.40
N GLY A 133 -11.40 8.85 20.18
CA GLY A 133 -11.23 8.69 21.63
C GLY A 133 -12.48 8.22 22.38
N LYS A 134 -13.66 8.78 22.07
CA LYS A 134 -14.94 8.37 22.71
C LYS A 134 -15.35 6.93 22.38
N PHE A 135 -14.81 6.35 21.32
CA PHE A 135 -15.19 5.04 20.81
C PHE A 135 -14.04 4.03 20.88
N ILE A 136 -12.91 4.40 21.50
CA ILE A 136 -11.70 3.58 21.48
C ILE A 136 -11.91 2.18 22.08
N ASP A 137 -12.78 2.06 23.05
CA ASP A 137 -13.12 0.82 23.72
C ASP A 137 -14.41 0.16 23.14
N THR A 138 -14.85 0.61 21.96
CA THR A 138 -15.96 0.02 21.21
C THR A 138 -15.42 -0.91 20.12
N PRO A 139 -16.01 -2.11 19.88
CA PRO A 139 -15.64 -2.99 18.77
C PRO A 139 -15.71 -2.26 17.41
N VAL A 140 -14.67 -2.44 16.59
CA VAL A 140 -14.54 -1.67 15.32
C VAL A 140 -15.60 -2.04 14.28
N LYS A 141 -16.29 -3.18 14.42
CA LYS A 141 -17.49 -3.50 13.61
C LYS A 141 -18.62 -2.49 13.78
N ARG A 142 -18.62 -1.71 14.87
CA ARG A 142 -19.60 -0.63 15.13
C ARG A 142 -19.12 0.74 14.67
N TYR A 143 -17.90 0.84 14.13
CA TYR A 143 -17.38 2.08 13.60
C TYR A 143 -18.06 2.42 12.28
N SER A 144 -18.22 3.73 11.99
CA SER A 144 -18.47 4.14 10.62
C SER A 144 -17.26 3.82 9.74
N SER A 145 -17.48 3.70 8.43
CA SER A 145 -16.38 3.50 7.48
C SER A 145 -15.27 4.55 7.63
N GLY A 146 -15.66 5.82 7.86
CA GLY A 146 -14.72 6.90 8.10
C GLY A 146 -13.93 6.75 9.39
N MET A 147 -14.54 6.30 10.49
CA MET A 147 -13.84 6.03 11.77
C MET A 147 -12.84 4.89 11.61
N PHE A 148 -13.28 3.79 10.96
CA PHE A 148 -12.42 2.64 10.70
C PHE A 148 -11.17 3.03 9.95
N VAL A 149 -11.34 3.73 8.83
CA VAL A 149 -10.22 4.11 7.98
C VAL A 149 -9.31 5.13 8.66
N ARG A 150 -9.87 6.08 9.41
CA ARG A 150 -9.07 7.05 10.19
C ARG A 150 -8.22 6.36 11.24
N LEU A 151 -8.77 5.37 11.96
CA LEU A 151 -7.98 4.62 12.94
C LEU A 151 -6.89 3.79 12.26
N ALA A 152 -7.22 3.06 11.22
CA ALA A 152 -6.28 2.22 10.50
C ALA A 152 -5.11 3.04 9.90
N PHE A 153 -5.42 4.20 9.29
CA PHE A 153 -4.40 5.14 8.82
C PHE A 153 -3.56 5.72 9.97
N ALA A 154 -4.21 6.08 11.10
CA ALA A 154 -3.50 6.62 12.25
C ALA A 154 -2.46 5.64 12.80
N VAL A 155 -2.83 4.36 12.93
CA VAL A 155 -1.89 3.32 13.34
C VAL A 155 -0.70 3.26 12.37
N ALA A 156 -0.98 3.08 11.08
CA ALA A 156 0.06 2.95 10.07
C ALA A 156 0.99 4.19 9.97
N ALA A 157 0.45 5.41 10.14
CA ALA A 157 1.20 6.66 10.07
C ALA A 157 2.04 6.97 11.34
N HIS A 158 1.83 6.24 12.43
CA HIS A 158 2.63 6.37 13.67
C HIS A 158 3.68 5.26 13.81
N LEU A 159 3.66 4.26 12.94
CA LEU A 159 4.75 3.32 12.81
C LEU A 159 6.00 4.03 12.29
N LYS A 160 7.15 3.52 12.66
CA LYS A 160 8.46 4.02 12.20
C LYS A 160 9.17 2.92 11.42
N PRO A 161 8.69 2.52 10.23
CA PRO A 161 9.42 1.60 9.39
C PRO A 161 10.65 2.28 8.79
N ASP A 162 11.60 1.49 8.27
CA ASP A 162 12.74 2.03 7.52
C ASP A 162 12.29 2.50 6.13
N VAL A 163 11.30 1.82 5.54
CA VAL A 163 10.69 2.16 4.25
C VAL A 163 9.16 2.15 4.36
N LEU A 164 8.54 3.27 4.05
CA LEU A 164 7.08 3.41 4.00
C LEU A 164 6.60 3.44 2.55
N ILE A 165 5.72 2.52 2.19
CA ILE A 165 5.07 2.50 0.88
C ILE A 165 3.66 3.08 1.04
N VAL A 166 3.38 4.13 0.26
CA VAL A 166 2.12 4.87 0.30
C VAL A 166 1.48 4.82 -1.08
N ASP A 167 0.28 4.25 -1.15
CA ASP A 167 -0.56 4.28 -2.34
C ASP A 167 -1.61 5.41 -2.24
N GLU A 168 -2.45 5.53 -3.21
CA GLU A 168 -3.54 6.52 -3.35
C GLU A 168 -4.46 6.69 -2.11
N VAL A 169 -4.27 5.86 -1.09
CA VAL A 169 -5.04 5.81 0.17
C VAL A 169 -5.01 7.13 0.98
N LEU A 170 -4.16 8.11 0.64
CA LEU A 170 -4.18 9.41 1.32
C LEU A 170 -5.46 10.25 1.05
N ALA A 171 -6.27 9.86 0.08
CA ALA A 171 -7.57 10.49 -0.22
C ALA A 171 -8.71 10.00 0.69
N VAL A 172 -8.39 9.46 1.86
CA VAL A 172 -9.34 8.84 2.78
C VAL A 172 -9.93 9.84 3.76
N GLY A 173 -11.21 9.64 4.08
CA GLY A 173 -11.93 10.48 5.04
C GLY A 173 -12.38 11.81 4.45
N ASP A 174 -12.73 12.74 5.33
CA ASP A 174 -13.12 14.09 4.95
C ASP A 174 -11.91 14.98 4.61
N LEU A 175 -12.17 16.14 4.00
CA LEU A 175 -11.12 17.09 3.59
C LEU A 175 -10.22 17.55 4.76
N GLY A 176 -10.78 17.62 5.98
CA GLY A 176 -10.02 17.98 7.18
C GLY A 176 -9.00 16.91 7.54
N PHE A 177 -9.43 15.64 7.50
CA PHE A 177 -8.57 14.52 7.77
C PHE A 177 -7.50 14.34 6.68
N GLN A 178 -7.84 14.52 5.40
CA GLN A 178 -6.87 14.49 4.31
C GLN A 178 -5.75 15.52 4.50
N LYS A 179 -6.10 16.77 4.88
CA LYS A 179 -5.11 17.80 5.22
C LYS A 179 -4.20 17.37 6.39
N LYS A 180 -4.76 16.69 7.39
CA LYS A 180 -4.02 16.18 8.55
C LYS A 180 -3.06 15.07 8.12
N CYS A 181 -3.50 14.15 7.26
CA CYS A 181 -2.66 13.11 6.67
C CYS A 181 -1.49 13.72 5.88
N MET A 182 -1.76 14.71 5.03
CA MET A 182 -0.71 15.40 4.26
C MET A 182 0.34 16.06 5.16
N LYS A 183 -0.08 16.76 6.22
CA LYS A 183 0.85 17.36 7.20
C LYS A 183 1.68 16.29 7.91
N LYS A 184 1.07 15.15 8.24
CA LYS A 184 1.80 14.03 8.86
C LYS A 184 2.84 13.46 7.89
N MET A 185 2.47 13.23 6.63
CA MET A 185 3.40 12.75 5.61
C MET A 185 4.56 13.73 5.38
N GLN A 186 4.30 15.03 5.32
CA GLN A 186 5.36 16.03 5.24
C GLN A 186 6.34 15.95 6.41
N LYS A 187 5.83 15.82 7.65
CA LYS A 187 6.69 15.64 8.82
C LYS A 187 7.54 14.37 8.76
N ILE A 188 6.96 13.28 8.28
CA ILE A 188 7.67 12.02 8.13
C ILE A 188 8.77 12.14 7.07
N THR A 189 8.47 12.75 5.92
CA THR A 189 9.43 13.00 4.83
C THR A 189 10.60 13.88 5.29
N THR A 190 10.30 14.98 5.98
CA THR A 190 11.34 15.88 6.51
C THR A 190 12.13 15.25 7.67
N GLY A 191 11.58 14.24 8.32
CA GLY A 191 12.24 13.44 9.37
C GLY A 191 13.23 12.42 8.85
N GLY A 192 13.47 12.33 7.53
CA GLY A 192 14.48 11.45 6.94
C GLY A 192 14.03 9.99 6.76
N MET A 193 12.73 9.70 6.81
CA MET A 193 12.20 8.37 6.50
C MET A 193 12.18 8.15 4.98
N THR A 194 12.56 6.95 4.55
CA THR A 194 12.45 6.59 3.13
C THR A 194 10.99 6.31 2.77
N ILE A 195 10.45 7.00 1.78
CA ILE A 195 9.05 6.87 1.40
C ILE A 195 8.91 6.65 -0.11
N LEU A 196 8.11 5.67 -0.48
CA LEU A 196 7.68 5.42 -1.86
C LEU A 196 6.22 5.85 -2.01
N PHE A 197 5.98 6.95 -2.70
CA PHE A 197 4.64 7.42 -3.01
C PHE A 197 4.19 6.96 -4.39
N VAL A 198 3.07 6.25 -4.44
CA VAL A 198 2.40 5.91 -5.70
C VAL A 198 1.09 6.67 -5.77
N SER A 199 0.96 7.56 -6.72
CA SER A 199 -0.26 8.36 -6.84
C SER A 199 -0.46 8.87 -8.26
N HIS A 200 -1.72 9.04 -8.64
CA HIS A 200 -2.12 9.81 -9.80
C HIS A 200 -2.33 11.30 -9.46
N ASN A 201 -2.28 11.67 -8.19
CA ASN A 201 -2.38 13.05 -7.74
C ASN A 201 -1.01 13.75 -7.83
N LEU A 202 -0.79 14.44 -8.94
CA LEU A 202 0.47 15.13 -9.23
C LEU A 202 0.80 16.24 -8.24
N GLN A 203 -0.20 16.89 -7.65
CA GLN A 203 0.03 17.92 -6.63
C GLN A 203 0.66 17.33 -5.38
N MET A 204 0.18 16.16 -4.96
CA MET A 204 0.73 15.44 -3.81
C MET A 204 2.19 15.03 -4.07
N ILE A 205 2.46 14.45 -5.24
CA ILE A 205 3.82 14.06 -5.64
C ILE A 205 4.74 15.28 -5.65
N ARG A 206 4.28 16.41 -6.20
CA ARG A 206 5.07 17.68 -6.21
C ARG A 206 5.38 18.19 -4.81
N GLN A 207 4.48 18.02 -3.85
CA GLN A 207 4.65 18.53 -2.49
C GLN A 207 5.53 17.63 -1.61
N LEU A 208 5.53 16.32 -1.86
CA LEU A 208 6.14 15.33 -0.98
C LEU A 208 7.43 14.75 -1.55
N CYS A 209 7.59 14.68 -2.86
CA CYS A 209 8.70 13.97 -3.49
C CYS A 209 9.65 14.92 -4.19
N SER A 210 10.96 14.77 -3.93
CA SER A 210 12.03 15.50 -4.64
C SER A 210 12.31 14.88 -6.01
N LYS A 211 12.19 13.56 -6.11
CA LYS A 211 12.36 12.79 -7.35
C LYS A 211 11.16 11.91 -7.60
N CYS A 212 10.91 11.61 -8.84
CA CYS A 212 9.91 10.62 -9.23
C CYS A 212 10.28 9.86 -10.50
N MET A 213 9.54 8.80 -10.73
CA MET A 213 9.61 7.93 -11.89
C MET A 213 8.27 7.94 -12.62
N LEU A 214 8.32 8.08 -13.94
CA LEU A 214 7.18 7.87 -14.83
C LEU A 214 7.18 6.43 -15.32
N LEU A 215 6.10 5.71 -14.99
CA LEU A 215 5.86 4.35 -15.42
C LEU A 215 4.73 4.31 -16.46
N GLU A 216 4.99 3.69 -17.59
CA GLU A 216 3.99 3.50 -18.65
C GLU A 216 4.08 2.08 -19.22
N LYS A 217 2.92 1.41 -19.31
CA LYS A 217 2.81 0.04 -19.87
C LYS A 217 3.88 -0.93 -19.35
N GLY A 218 4.13 -0.87 -18.03
CA GLY A 218 5.11 -1.72 -17.36
C GLY A 218 6.56 -1.31 -17.53
N LYS A 219 6.87 -0.18 -18.18
CA LYS A 219 8.24 0.29 -18.43
C LYS A 219 8.50 1.62 -17.73
N VAL A 220 9.75 1.81 -17.31
CA VAL A 220 10.23 3.11 -16.86
C VAL A 220 10.51 4.00 -18.06
N ILE A 221 9.80 5.09 -18.17
CA ILE A 221 9.99 6.07 -19.24
C ILE A 221 11.07 7.07 -18.87
N SER A 222 10.98 7.61 -17.66
CA SER A 222 11.95 8.57 -17.15
C SER A 222 12.01 8.56 -15.62
N ILE A 223 13.18 8.91 -15.07
CA ILE A 223 13.44 9.11 -13.64
C ILE A 223 14.20 10.41 -13.49
N GLY A 224 13.78 11.26 -12.57
CA GLY A 224 14.48 12.53 -12.36
C GLY A 224 13.80 13.41 -11.30
N LYS A 225 14.14 14.70 -11.32
CA LYS A 225 13.50 15.69 -10.45
C LYS A 225 11.99 15.72 -10.72
N THR A 226 11.20 15.81 -9.67
CA THR A 226 9.74 15.79 -9.77
C THR A 226 9.21 16.86 -10.72
N SER A 227 9.78 18.09 -10.71
CA SER A 227 9.40 19.17 -11.63
C SER A 227 9.50 18.76 -13.10
N ASP A 228 10.61 18.10 -13.45
CA ASP A 228 10.96 17.78 -14.84
C ASP A 228 10.11 16.60 -15.35
N ILE A 229 9.88 15.62 -14.49
CA ILE A 229 9.07 14.46 -14.84
C ILE A 229 7.58 14.83 -14.94
N LEU A 230 7.07 15.69 -14.05
CA LEU A 230 5.69 16.15 -14.11
C LEU A 230 5.37 17.01 -15.34
N SER A 231 6.36 17.62 -15.98
CA SER A 231 6.18 18.33 -17.25
C SER A 231 6.09 17.42 -18.46
N GLN A 232 6.48 16.14 -18.32
CA GLN A 232 6.41 15.11 -19.36
C GLN A 232 5.11 14.28 -19.28
N TYR A 233 4.42 14.34 -18.14
CA TYR A 233 3.21 13.57 -17.87
C TYR A 233 1.95 14.31 -18.33
#